data_34f5cf4b4428577066730511d01d9664
#
_entry.id   34f5cf4b4428577066730511d01d9664
#
_cell.length_a   1.000
_cell.length_b   1.000
_cell.length_c   1.000
_cell.angle_alpha   90.00
_cell.angle_beta   90.00
_cell.angle_gamma   90.00
#
_symmetry.space_group_name_H-M   'P 1'
#
loop_
_entity.id
_entity.type
_entity.pdbx_description
1 polymer ?
#
loop_
_entity_poly.entity_id
_entity_poly.type
_entity_poly.pdbx_seq_one_letter_code
_entity_poly.pdbx_strand_id
1 'polypeptide(L)'
;MKRRLSLAIALLNDPEVLILDEPTVGIDPALRVSIWHELQRLKQQQTAILVTTHVMDEAEKCDLVGLLFEGRLLALASPQELKQTYQVQTIEEVFLEVQKQ
;
A
#
# COMPACT_ATOMS: atom_id res chain seq x y z
N MET A 1 -3.85 18.06 5.84
CA MET A 1 -2.68 18.92 6.04
C MET A 1 -1.65 18.31 6.95
N LYS A 2 -2.05 17.82 8.14
CA LYS A 2 -1.10 17.20 9.05
C LYS A 2 -0.42 15.96 8.46
N ARG A 3 -1.15 15.15 7.71
CA ARG A 3 -0.60 13.95 7.06
C ARG A 3 0.48 14.31 6.03
N ARG A 4 0.23 15.32 5.23
CA ARG A 4 1.20 15.76 4.22
C ARG A 4 2.50 16.21 4.86
N LEU A 5 2.37 16.99 5.94
CA LEU A 5 3.55 17.47 6.66
C LEU A 5 4.32 16.32 7.28
N SER A 6 3.61 15.35 7.89
CA SER A 6 4.25 14.20 8.50
C SER A 6 5.00 13.34 7.47
N LEU A 7 4.41 13.16 6.29
CA LEU A 7 5.05 12.40 5.21
C LEU A 7 6.33 13.10 4.75
N ALA A 8 6.29 14.43 4.57
CA ALA A 8 7.47 15.17 4.15
C ALA A 8 8.61 15.05 5.14
N ILE A 9 8.31 15.13 6.45
CA ILE A 9 9.32 15.00 7.49
C ILE A 9 9.93 13.60 7.46
N ALA A 10 9.11 12.58 7.32
CA ALA A 10 9.59 11.21 7.26
C ALA A 10 10.53 10.99 6.06
N LEU A 11 10.16 11.54 4.90
CA LEU A 11 10.96 11.40 3.69
C LEU A 11 12.31 12.14 3.79
N LEU A 12 12.34 13.28 4.47
CA LEU A 12 13.57 14.05 4.62
C LEU A 12 14.62 13.30 5.45
N ASN A 13 14.20 12.44 6.33
CA ASN A 13 15.11 11.71 7.21
C ASN A 13 15.69 10.43 6.59
N ASP A 14 15.27 10.07 5.36
CA ASP A 14 15.71 8.85 4.67
C ASP A 14 15.77 7.64 5.59
N PRO A 15 14.64 7.24 6.19
CA PRO A 15 14.65 6.16 7.18
C PRO A 15 14.92 4.80 6.55
N GLU A 16 15.46 3.86 7.34
CA GLU A 16 15.60 2.47 6.91
C GLU A 16 14.25 1.76 6.83
N VAL A 17 13.31 2.13 7.70
CA VAL A 17 11.95 1.61 7.73
C VAL A 17 11.00 2.78 7.76
N LEU A 18 10.04 2.78 6.86
CA LEU A 18 9.04 3.84 6.76
C LEU A 18 7.66 3.22 6.92
N ILE A 19 6.88 3.72 7.87
CA ILE A 19 5.52 3.25 8.13
C ILE A 19 4.56 4.39 7.84
N LEU A 20 3.63 4.18 6.90
CA LEU A 20 2.69 5.20 6.46
C LEU A 20 1.25 4.68 6.61
N ASP A 21 0.42 5.46 7.30
CA ASP A 21 -0.99 5.10 7.50
C ASP A 21 -1.85 5.95 6.56
N GLU A 22 -2.42 5.30 5.54
CA GLU A 22 -3.26 5.94 4.53
C GLU A 22 -2.66 7.23 3.99
N PRO A 23 -1.43 7.17 3.44
CA PRO A 23 -0.65 8.38 3.15
C PRO A 23 -1.25 9.26 2.07
N THR A 24 -2.14 8.74 1.21
CA THR A 24 -2.69 9.50 0.09
C THR A 24 -4.15 9.86 0.25
N VAL A 25 -4.75 9.61 1.41
CA VAL A 25 -6.14 9.97 1.67
C VAL A 25 -6.29 11.49 1.66
N GLY A 26 -7.25 11.98 0.87
CA GLY A 26 -7.52 13.41 0.77
C GLY A 26 -6.53 14.19 -0.08
N ILE A 27 -5.66 13.50 -0.81
CA ILE A 27 -4.64 14.12 -1.66
C ILE A 27 -5.08 14.01 -3.13
N ASP A 28 -4.82 15.06 -3.92
CA ASP A 28 -5.21 15.05 -5.32
C ASP A 28 -4.42 14.01 -6.14
N PRO A 29 -4.93 13.60 -7.31
CA PRO A 29 -4.30 12.52 -8.10
C PRO A 29 -2.86 12.82 -8.51
N ALA A 30 -2.53 14.06 -8.87
CA ALA A 30 -1.17 14.38 -9.29
C ALA A 30 -0.18 14.23 -8.15
N LEU A 31 -0.54 14.70 -6.97
CA LEU A 31 0.32 14.56 -5.80
C LEU A 31 0.42 13.11 -5.35
N ARG A 32 -0.65 12.33 -5.50
CA ARG A 32 -0.60 10.90 -5.20
C ARG A 32 0.46 10.19 -6.05
N VAL A 33 0.50 10.49 -7.34
CA VAL A 33 1.50 9.93 -8.23
C VAL A 33 2.91 10.30 -7.77
N SER A 34 3.11 11.56 -7.38
CA SER A 34 4.41 12.03 -6.90
C SER A 34 4.84 11.29 -5.64
N ILE A 35 3.92 11.07 -4.71
CA ILE A 35 4.19 10.34 -3.48
C ILE A 35 4.62 8.91 -3.80
N TRP A 36 3.91 8.22 -4.68
CA TRP A 36 4.26 6.86 -5.05
C TRP A 36 5.59 6.76 -5.77
N HIS A 37 5.93 7.74 -6.61
CA HIS A 37 7.27 7.81 -7.22
C HIS A 37 8.35 7.91 -6.16
N GLU A 38 8.13 8.74 -5.14
CA GLU A 38 9.10 8.90 -4.05
C GLU A 38 9.24 7.61 -3.25
N LEU A 39 8.13 6.91 -2.99
CA LEU A 39 8.18 5.63 -2.29
C LEU A 39 8.96 4.59 -3.08
N GLN A 40 8.78 4.55 -4.39
CA GLN A 40 9.54 3.64 -5.25
C GLN A 40 11.04 3.97 -5.23
N ARG A 41 11.39 5.26 -5.20
CA ARG A 41 12.78 5.67 -5.10
C ARG A 41 13.41 5.18 -3.80
N LEU A 42 12.69 5.35 -2.69
CA LEU A 42 13.18 4.90 -1.39
C LEU A 42 13.33 3.38 -1.35
N LYS A 43 12.42 2.66 -1.95
CA LYS A 43 12.49 1.21 -2.04
C LYS A 43 13.77 0.77 -2.76
N GLN A 44 14.13 1.46 -3.83
CA GLN A 44 15.36 1.16 -4.57
C GLN A 44 16.61 1.44 -3.75
N GLN A 45 16.51 2.28 -2.73
CA GLN A 45 17.58 2.55 -1.78
C GLN A 45 17.51 1.63 -0.57
N GLN A 46 16.78 0.52 -0.67
CA GLN A 46 16.66 -0.50 0.36
C GLN A 46 15.90 -0.04 1.62
N THR A 47 15.04 0.96 1.48
CA THR A 47 14.11 1.32 2.55
C THR A 47 12.95 0.34 2.55
N ALA A 48 12.65 -0.25 3.70
CA ALA A 48 11.46 -1.09 3.86
C ALA A 48 10.27 -0.17 4.10
N ILE A 49 9.20 -0.34 3.34
CA ILE A 49 8.03 0.54 3.41
C ILE A 49 6.78 -0.27 3.71
N LEU A 50 6.10 0.09 4.78
CA LEU A 50 4.80 -0.47 5.15
C LEU A 50 3.74 0.60 4.97
N VAL A 51 2.76 0.32 4.12
CA VAL A 51 1.65 1.25 3.83
C VAL A 51 0.35 0.59 4.22
N THR A 52 -0.47 1.28 5.02
CA THR A 52 -1.85 0.86 5.23
C THR A 52 -2.74 1.70 4.34
N THR A 53 -3.72 1.09 3.70
CA THR A 53 -4.59 1.80 2.76
C THR A 53 -5.91 1.09 2.58
N HIS A 54 -6.97 1.87 2.29
CA HIS A 54 -8.25 1.35 1.81
C HIS A 54 -8.37 1.45 0.29
N VAL A 55 -7.37 2.04 -0.35
CA VAL A 55 -7.38 2.24 -1.80
C VAL A 55 -6.77 1.01 -2.46
N MET A 56 -7.62 0.15 -3.01
CA MET A 56 -7.18 -1.13 -3.57
C MET A 56 -6.22 -0.94 -4.75
N ASP A 57 -6.37 0.14 -5.50
CA ASP A 57 -5.45 0.43 -6.60
C ASP A 57 -4.02 0.62 -6.11
N GLU A 58 -3.84 1.13 -4.90
CA GLU A 58 -2.51 1.28 -4.31
C GLU A 58 -1.92 -0.07 -3.92
N ALA A 59 -2.76 -1.01 -3.51
CA ALA A 59 -2.30 -2.36 -3.19
C ALA A 59 -1.68 -3.05 -4.41
N GLU A 60 -2.18 -2.74 -5.61
CA GLU A 60 -1.65 -3.29 -6.85
C GLU A 60 -0.19 -2.89 -7.10
N LYS A 61 0.27 -1.81 -6.48
CA LYS A 61 1.63 -1.28 -6.66
C LYS A 61 2.64 -1.85 -5.68
N CYS A 62 2.19 -2.65 -4.73
CA CYS A 62 3.03 -3.17 -3.66
C CYS A 62 3.68 -4.49 -4.05
N ASP A 63 4.81 -4.81 -3.43
CA ASP A 63 5.46 -6.10 -3.63
C ASP A 63 4.75 -7.21 -2.86
N LEU A 64 4.19 -6.85 -1.71
CA LEU A 64 3.51 -7.80 -0.83
C LEU A 64 2.27 -7.12 -0.27
N VAL A 65 1.16 -7.83 -0.28
CA VAL A 65 -0.12 -7.30 0.19
C VAL A 65 -0.67 -8.19 1.29
N GLY A 66 -1.01 -7.57 2.42
CA GLY A 66 -1.74 -8.24 3.49
C GLY A 66 -3.17 -7.72 3.51
N LEU A 67 -4.13 -8.62 3.50
CA LEU A 67 -5.55 -8.27 3.53
C LEU A 67 -6.09 -8.48 4.93
N LEU A 68 -6.51 -7.39 5.58
CA LEU A 68 -7.04 -7.41 6.94
C LEU A 68 -8.54 -7.17 6.93
N PHE A 69 -9.25 -7.96 7.72
CA PHE A 69 -10.69 -7.82 7.87
C PHE A 69 -11.07 -8.22 9.29
N GLU A 70 -11.75 -7.33 9.98
CA GLU A 70 -12.21 -7.54 11.36
C GLU A 70 -11.06 -8.00 12.28
N GLY A 71 -9.91 -7.35 12.16
CA GLY A 71 -8.76 -7.62 13.02
C GLY A 71 -8.00 -8.90 12.68
N ARG A 72 -8.33 -9.54 11.56
CA ARG A 72 -7.68 -10.79 11.14
C ARG A 72 -6.97 -10.61 9.82
N LEU A 73 -5.78 -11.21 9.72
CA LEU A 73 -5.05 -11.25 8.47
C LEU A 73 -5.57 -12.42 7.64
N LEU A 74 -6.27 -12.11 6.54
CA LEU A 74 -6.93 -13.11 5.72
C LEU A 74 -6.02 -13.69 4.64
N ALA A 75 -5.06 -12.90 4.16
CA ALA A 75 -4.15 -13.34 3.12
C ALA A 75 -2.90 -12.46 3.14
N LEU A 76 -1.77 -13.02 2.71
CA LEU A 76 -0.51 -12.30 2.61
C LEU A 76 0.29 -12.90 1.48
N ALA A 77 0.42 -12.17 0.38
CA ALA A 77 1.18 -12.59 -0.79
C ALA A 77 1.36 -11.42 -1.75
N SER A 78 2.08 -11.61 -2.85
CA SER A 78 2.18 -10.58 -3.87
C SER A 78 0.82 -10.36 -4.53
N PRO A 79 0.58 -9.17 -5.11
CA PRO A 79 -0.68 -8.94 -5.83
C PRO A 79 -0.94 -9.97 -6.91
N GLN A 80 0.10 -10.34 -7.65
CA GLN A 80 -0.05 -11.31 -8.74
C GLN A 80 -0.43 -12.69 -8.21
N GLU A 81 0.21 -13.14 -7.14
CA GLU A 81 -0.11 -14.43 -6.52
C GLU A 81 -1.54 -14.47 -6.00
N LEU A 82 -1.99 -13.38 -5.38
CA LEU A 82 -3.35 -13.29 -4.86
C LEU A 82 -4.37 -13.38 -5.99
N LYS A 83 -4.14 -12.64 -7.07
CA LYS A 83 -5.06 -12.66 -8.20
C LYS A 83 -5.11 -14.02 -8.87
N GLN A 84 -3.98 -14.73 -8.96
CA GLN A 84 -3.94 -16.07 -9.52
C GLN A 84 -4.64 -17.08 -8.61
N THR A 85 -4.39 -17.00 -7.32
CA THR A 85 -4.97 -17.93 -6.35
C THR A 85 -6.50 -17.88 -6.36
N TYR A 86 -7.06 -16.68 -6.43
CA TYR A 86 -8.51 -16.50 -6.39
C TYR A 86 -9.14 -16.37 -7.78
N GLN A 87 -8.33 -16.44 -8.84
CA GLN A 87 -8.77 -16.41 -10.24
C GLN A 87 -9.56 -15.14 -10.56
N VAL A 88 -9.03 -13.99 -10.13
CA VAL A 88 -9.64 -12.69 -10.34
C VAL A 88 -8.64 -11.73 -10.97
N GLN A 89 -9.10 -10.53 -11.34
CA GLN A 89 -8.31 -9.56 -12.08
C GLN A 89 -7.77 -8.43 -11.22
N THR A 90 -8.36 -8.19 -10.05
CA THR A 90 -7.98 -7.06 -9.19
C THR A 90 -7.87 -7.49 -7.73
N ILE A 91 -7.11 -6.71 -6.95
CA ILE A 91 -6.99 -6.95 -5.51
C ILE A 91 -8.33 -6.69 -4.81
N GLU A 92 -9.13 -5.74 -5.31
CA GLU A 92 -10.46 -5.52 -4.76
C GLU A 92 -11.30 -6.80 -4.85
N GLU A 93 -11.24 -7.49 -5.98
CA GLU A 93 -11.96 -8.75 -6.15
C GLU A 93 -11.40 -9.84 -5.23
N VAL A 94 -10.08 -9.88 -5.03
CA VAL A 94 -9.49 -10.82 -4.06
C VAL A 94 -10.07 -10.56 -2.67
N PHE A 95 -10.13 -9.31 -2.25
CA PHE A 95 -10.63 -8.96 -0.93
C PHE A 95 -12.07 -9.41 -0.75
N LEU A 96 -12.91 -9.23 -1.77
CA LEU A 96 -14.30 -9.69 -1.73
C LEU A 96 -14.38 -11.22 -1.63
N GLU A 97 -13.51 -11.94 -2.32
CA GLU A 97 -13.52 -13.40 -2.27
C GLU A 97 -13.06 -13.94 -0.92
N VAL A 98 -12.01 -13.38 -0.33
CA VAL A 98 -11.52 -13.87 0.97
C VAL A 98 -12.53 -13.63 2.09
N GLN A 99 -13.37 -12.60 1.98
CA GLN A 99 -14.40 -12.33 2.96
C GLN A 99 -15.52 -13.38 2.96
N LYS A 100 -15.69 -14.06 1.84
CA LYS A 100 -16.74 -15.10 1.71
C LYS A 100 -16.36 -16.40 2.40
N GLN A 101 -15.10 -16.55 2.73
CA GLN A 101 -14.58 -17.76 3.38
C GLN A 101 -14.58 -17.63 4.93
#